data_f16dde0092ab46eb60b02f57adfcc7bc
#
_entry.id   f16dde0092ab46eb60b02f57adfcc7bc
#
_cell.length_a   1.000
_cell.length_b   1.000
_cell.length_c   1.000
_cell.angle_alpha   90.00
_cell.angle_beta   90.00
_cell.angle_gamma   90.00
#
_symmetry.space_group_name_H-M   'P 1'
#
loop_
_entity.id
_entity.type
_entity.pdbx_description
1 polymer ?
#
loop_
_entity_poly.entity_id
_entity_poly.type
_entity_poly.pdbx_seq_one_letter_code
_entity_poly.pdbx_strand_id
1 'polypeptide(L)'
;MIEASEKPHRLDTGDELAELRAERDVVLVDFYTKGCTLCQSIEPVVGNVARATTATVAMLNPQTDLDLVDEYDITSVPTLLLFESGEVVGRMASGFEGTESIVEFVTEHSSAERR
;
A
#
# COMPACT_ATOMS: atom_id res chain seq x y z
N MET A 1 -2.55 4.10 22.38
CA MET A 1 -2.68 4.48 21.70
C MET A 1 -2.95 3.93 20.51
N ILE A 2 -3.32 4.35 19.72
CA ILE A 2 -3.73 3.88 18.78
C ILE A 2 -3.23 3.82 17.80
N GLU A 3 -3.33 3.29 17.15
CA GLU A 3 -2.73 3.08 16.34
C GLU A 3 -3.21 3.32 15.12
N ALA A 4 -2.81 4.35 14.57
CA ALA A 4 -3.10 4.77 13.25
C ALA A 4 -2.72 3.75 12.22
N SER A 5 -1.77 2.92 12.54
CA SER A 5 -1.32 1.89 11.63
C SER A 5 -2.30 0.74 11.47
N GLU A 6 -3.38 0.73 12.25
CA GLU A 6 -4.35 -0.35 12.14
C GLU A 6 -5.43 -0.10 11.10
N LYS A 7 -5.39 1.07 10.45
CA LYS A 7 -6.31 1.40 9.36
C LYS A 7 -5.52 1.93 8.19
N PRO A 8 -5.97 1.68 6.96
CA PRO A 8 -5.30 2.31 5.83
C PRO A 8 -5.40 3.82 5.88
N HIS A 9 -4.32 4.49 5.56
CA HIS A 9 -4.30 5.93 5.41
C HIS A 9 -4.73 6.27 4.00
N ARG A 10 -5.69 7.17 3.84
CA ARG A 10 -6.12 7.60 2.52
C ARG A 10 -5.37 8.86 2.15
N LEU A 11 -4.59 8.78 1.08
CA LEU A 11 -3.73 9.86 0.65
C LEU A 11 -4.23 10.42 -0.68
N ASP A 12 -3.98 11.70 -0.91
CA ASP A 12 -4.39 12.37 -2.14
C ASP A 12 -3.24 12.74 -3.05
N THR A 13 -2.02 12.85 -2.51
CA THR A 13 -0.88 13.36 -3.29
C THR A 13 0.38 12.56 -3.01
N GLY A 14 1.33 12.67 -3.95
CA GLY A 14 2.64 12.08 -3.75
C GLY A 14 3.41 12.71 -2.60
N ASP A 15 3.14 14.00 -2.29
CA ASP A 15 3.79 14.64 -1.15
C ASP A 15 3.36 13.99 0.16
N GLU A 16 2.07 13.65 0.28
CA GLU A 16 1.57 12.95 1.46
C GLU A 16 2.21 11.58 1.58
N LEU A 17 2.40 10.90 0.45
CA LEU A 17 3.06 9.61 0.46
C LEU A 17 4.52 9.77 0.89
N ALA A 18 5.21 10.79 0.40
CA ALA A 18 6.59 11.03 0.77
C ALA A 18 6.72 11.28 2.27
N GLU A 19 5.78 12.02 2.85
CA GLU A 19 5.78 12.26 4.29
C GLU A 19 5.58 10.98 5.08
N LEU A 20 4.65 10.15 4.64
CA LEU A 20 4.37 8.90 5.33
C LEU A 20 5.59 7.96 5.26
N ARG A 21 6.23 7.91 4.10
CA ARG A 21 7.44 7.09 3.92
C ARG A 21 8.58 7.55 4.81
N ALA A 22 8.65 8.85 5.09
CA ALA A 22 9.69 9.41 5.94
C ALA A 22 9.41 9.12 7.41
N GLU A 23 8.13 8.97 7.79
CA GLU A 23 7.75 8.80 9.19
C GLU A 23 7.65 7.34 9.63
N ARG A 24 7.48 6.42 8.70
CA ARG A 24 7.22 5.02 9.03
C ARG A 24 8.25 4.14 8.35
N ASP A 25 8.68 3.09 9.07
CA ASP A 25 9.70 2.21 8.53
C ASP A 25 9.20 1.39 7.35
N VAL A 26 8.02 0.80 7.45
CA VAL A 26 7.47 -0.05 6.41
C VAL A 26 6.10 0.48 6.01
N VAL A 27 5.93 0.79 4.72
CA VAL A 27 4.68 1.31 4.17
C VAL A 27 4.27 0.47 2.97
N LEU A 28 3.05 -0.05 3.00
CA LEU A 28 2.44 -0.73 1.86
C LEU A 28 1.44 0.23 1.24
N VAL A 29 1.62 0.56 -0.04
CA VAL A 29 0.73 1.49 -0.73
C VAL A 29 -0.09 0.74 -1.76
N ASP A 30 -1.40 0.91 -1.69
CA ASP A 30 -2.35 0.35 -2.64
C ASP A 30 -2.74 1.47 -3.61
N PHE A 31 -2.23 1.40 -4.84
CA PHE A 31 -2.62 2.34 -5.89
C PHE A 31 -3.87 1.80 -6.57
N TYR A 32 -4.91 2.61 -6.59
CA TYR A 32 -6.21 2.20 -7.11
C TYR A 32 -6.82 3.34 -7.93
N THR A 33 -7.89 3.03 -8.67
CA THR A 33 -8.67 4.08 -9.34
C THR A 33 -10.15 3.86 -9.04
N LYS A 34 -10.94 4.90 -9.25
CA LYS A 34 -12.39 4.77 -9.12
C LYS A 34 -12.91 3.92 -10.28
N GLY A 35 -13.95 3.14 -9.99
CA GLY A 35 -14.55 2.29 -11.01
C GLY A 35 -13.80 1.00 -11.29
N CYS A 36 -12.76 0.72 -10.53
CA CYS A 36 -11.97 -0.49 -10.67
C CYS A 36 -12.54 -1.58 -9.75
N THR A 37 -13.15 -2.60 -10.34
CA THR A 37 -13.79 -3.65 -9.56
C THR A 37 -12.80 -4.42 -8.69
N LEU A 38 -11.61 -4.74 -9.25
CA LEU A 38 -10.59 -5.44 -8.49
C LEU A 38 -10.07 -4.59 -7.33
N CYS A 39 -9.95 -3.28 -7.55
CA CYS A 39 -9.50 -2.37 -6.50
C CYS A 39 -10.51 -2.35 -5.36
N GLN A 40 -11.80 -2.36 -5.68
CA GLN A 40 -12.85 -2.39 -4.66
C GLN A 40 -12.80 -3.70 -3.87
N SER A 41 -12.51 -4.80 -4.55
CA SER A 41 -12.43 -6.11 -3.90
C SER A 41 -11.22 -6.19 -2.96
N ILE A 42 -10.12 -5.52 -3.30
CA ILE A 42 -8.91 -5.61 -2.50
C ILE A 42 -8.92 -4.61 -1.33
N GLU A 43 -9.80 -3.63 -1.35
CA GLU A 43 -9.82 -2.62 -0.29
C GLU A 43 -9.99 -3.23 1.11
N PRO A 44 -10.98 -4.11 1.36
CA PRO A 44 -11.06 -4.71 2.70
C PRO A 44 -9.88 -5.62 3.00
N VAL A 45 -9.25 -6.17 1.97
CA VAL A 45 -8.09 -7.03 2.16
C VAL A 45 -6.91 -6.22 2.70
N VAL A 46 -6.64 -5.04 2.11
CA VAL A 46 -5.53 -4.23 2.62
C VAL A 46 -5.85 -3.69 4.03
N GLY A 47 -7.12 -3.48 4.35
CA GLY A 47 -7.51 -3.18 5.72
C GLY A 47 -7.15 -4.30 6.67
N ASN A 48 -7.39 -5.56 6.25
CA ASN A 48 -7.00 -6.72 7.05
C ASN A 48 -5.49 -6.78 7.23
N VAL A 49 -4.72 -6.46 6.18
CA VAL A 49 -3.25 -6.45 6.26
C VAL A 49 -2.78 -5.41 7.27
N ALA A 50 -3.43 -4.24 7.29
CA ALA A 50 -3.08 -3.19 8.26
C ALA A 50 -3.24 -3.69 9.69
N ARG A 51 -4.27 -4.51 9.94
CA ARG A 51 -4.51 -5.05 11.28
C ARG A 51 -3.66 -6.27 11.60
N ALA A 52 -3.23 -7.00 10.58
CA ALA A 52 -2.53 -8.27 10.76
C ALA A 52 -1.02 -8.12 10.81
N THR A 53 -0.49 -6.96 10.44
CA THR A 53 0.97 -6.74 10.41
C THR A 53 1.31 -5.41 11.05
N THR A 54 2.62 -5.22 11.28
CA THR A 54 3.11 -3.95 11.81
C THR A 54 3.34 -2.91 10.72
N ALA A 55 3.10 -3.25 9.45
CA ALA A 55 3.27 -2.30 8.36
C ALA A 55 2.19 -1.23 8.40
N THR A 56 2.53 -0.03 7.97
CA THR A 56 1.56 1.04 7.75
C THR A 56 1.01 0.87 6.33
N VAL A 57 -0.30 0.87 6.19
CA VAL A 57 -0.95 0.68 4.89
C VAL A 57 -1.55 2.01 4.45
N ALA A 58 -1.34 2.35 3.19
CA ALA A 58 -1.89 3.57 2.59
C ALA A 58 -2.60 3.23 1.29
N MET A 59 -3.56 4.05 0.91
CA MET A 59 -4.29 3.93 -0.34
C MET A 59 -4.20 5.27 -1.06
N LEU A 60 -3.89 5.24 -2.34
CA LEU A 60 -3.68 6.46 -3.11
C LEU A 60 -4.17 6.26 -4.54
N ASN A 61 -5.05 7.16 -4.99
CA ASN A 61 -5.55 7.13 -6.36
C ASN A 61 -4.62 8.02 -7.20
N PRO A 62 -3.82 7.43 -8.11
CA PRO A 62 -2.86 8.24 -8.88
C PRO A 62 -3.55 9.19 -9.85
N GLN A 63 -4.86 9.06 -10.06
CA GLN A 63 -5.59 10.02 -10.90
C GLN A 63 -5.62 11.42 -10.30
N THR A 64 -5.38 11.53 -8.99
CA THR A 64 -5.33 12.84 -8.34
C THR A 64 -3.92 13.42 -8.33
N ASP A 65 -2.92 12.66 -8.78
CA ASP A 65 -1.55 13.13 -8.90
C ASP A 65 -0.86 12.29 -9.97
N LEU A 66 -1.00 12.71 -11.23
CA LEU A 66 -0.60 11.88 -12.36
C LEU A 66 0.91 11.66 -12.47
N ASP A 67 1.71 12.49 -11.83
CA ASP A 67 3.17 12.27 -11.83
C ASP A 67 3.52 10.91 -11.20
N LEU A 68 2.65 10.41 -10.31
CA LEU A 68 2.90 9.13 -9.65
C LEU A 68 2.89 7.96 -10.64
N VAL A 69 2.09 8.07 -11.70
CA VAL A 69 2.01 7.01 -12.71
C VAL A 69 3.38 6.78 -13.34
N ASP A 70 4.07 7.87 -13.67
CA ASP A 70 5.41 7.77 -14.26
C ASP A 70 6.44 7.42 -13.20
N GLU A 71 6.34 8.04 -12.04
CA GLU A 71 7.34 7.84 -10.99
C GLU A 71 7.42 6.39 -10.54
N TYR A 72 6.28 5.73 -10.42
CA TYR A 72 6.23 4.35 -9.92
C TYR A 72 5.88 3.33 -10.99
N ASP A 73 5.84 3.79 -12.26
CA ASP A 73 5.58 2.90 -13.39
C ASP A 73 4.29 2.10 -13.19
N ILE A 74 3.20 2.82 -12.90
CA ILE A 74 1.93 2.18 -12.65
C ILE A 74 1.22 1.95 -13.97
N THR A 75 1.21 0.70 -14.44
CA THR A 75 0.61 0.35 -15.72
C THR A 75 -0.75 -0.32 -15.57
N SER A 76 -1.09 -0.71 -14.36
CA SER A 76 -2.40 -1.32 -14.09
C SER A 76 -2.72 -1.09 -12.62
N VAL A 77 -4.01 -1.24 -12.28
CA VAL A 77 -4.44 -1.16 -10.90
C VAL A 77 -5.31 -2.37 -10.59
N PRO A 78 -5.27 -2.87 -9.36
CA PRO A 78 -4.48 -2.37 -8.24
C PRO A 78 -3.00 -2.72 -8.38
N THR A 79 -2.14 -1.82 -7.93
CA THR A 79 -0.70 -2.09 -7.81
C THR A 79 -0.32 -1.81 -6.36
N LEU A 80 0.32 -2.76 -5.73
CA LEU A 80 0.80 -2.62 -4.36
C LEU A 80 2.30 -2.42 -4.38
N LEU A 81 2.77 -1.36 -3.75
CA LEU A 81 4.20 -1.12 -3.59
C LEU A 81 4.54 -1.18 -2.12
N LEU A 82 5.62 -1.87 -1.81
CA LEU A 82 6.09 -1.98 -0.45
C LEU A 82 7.37 -1.17 -0.31
N PHE A 83 7.38 -0.28 0.67
CA PHE A 83 8.54 0.57 0.96
C PHE A 83 9.11 0.19 2.31
N GLU A 84 10.43 0.20 2.42
CA GLU A 84 11.08 0.13 3.73
C GLU A 84 12.17 1.17 3.75
N SER A 85 12.19 1.97 4.81
CA SER A 85 13.15 3.06 4.98
C SER A 85 13.17 3.97 3.76
N GLY A 86 12.00 4.19 3.20
CA GLY A 86 11.81 5.10 2.07
C GLY A 86 12.10 4.52 0.70
N GLU A 87 12.51 3.24 0.62
CA GLU A 87 12.86 2.63 -0.67
C GLU A 87 11.89 1.52 -1.02
N VAL A 88 11.64 1.34 -2.32
CA VAL A 88 10.77 0.26 -2.79
C VAL A 88 11.49 -1.06 -2.61
N VAL A 89 10.88 -1.96 -1.85
CA VAL A 89 11.44 -3.30 -1.63
C VAL A 89 10.56 -4.39 -2.24
N GLY A 90 9.40 -4.07 -2.75
CA GLY A 90 8.55 -5.06 -3.40
C GLY A 90 7.43 -4.43 -4.20
N ARG A 91 6.94 -5.16 -5.19
CA ARG A 91 5.83 -4.74 -6.05
C ARG A 91 4.93 -5.93 -6.30
N MET A 92 3.63 -5.72 -6.26
CA MET A 92 2.66 -6.77 -6.53
C MET A 92 1.56 -6.15 -7.40
N ALA A 93 1.43 -6.62 -8.64
CA ALA A 93 0.51 -6.04 -9.61
C ALA A 93 -0.26 -7.13 -10.35
N SER A 94 -0.57 -8.22 -9.67
CA SER A 94 -1.17 -9.40 -10.30
C SER A 94 -2.69 -9.44 -10.18
N GLY A 95 -3.33 -8.32 -9.83
CA GLY A 95 -4.78 -8.26 -9.71
C GLY A 95 -5.20 -8.54 -8.28
N PHE A 96 -6.26 -9.32 -8.09
CA PHE A 96 -6.73 -9.60 -6.73
C PHE A 96 -5.78 -10.55 -6.02
N GLU A 97 -5.46 -10.23 -4.77
CA GLU A 97 -4.71 -11.09 -3.87
C GLU A 97 -5.43 -11.12 -2.54
N GLY A 98 -5.45 -12.27 -1.89
CA GLY A 98 -6.08 -12.40 -0.58
C GLY A 98 -5.20 -11.89 0.54
N THR A 99 -5.79 -11.82 1.73
CA THR A 99 -5.08 -11.27 2.89
C THR A 99 -3.78 -12.02 3.18
N GLU A 100 -3.83 -13.35 3.20
CA GLU A 100 -2.65 -14.13 3.56
C GLU A 100 -1.52 -13.93 2.56
N SER A 101 -1.86 -13.86 1.27
CA SER A 101 -0.87 -13.64 0.23
C SER A 101 -0.15 -12.31 0.42
N ILE A 102 -0.90 -11.26 0.75
CA ILE A 102 -0.30 -9.94 0.93
C ILE A 102 0.48 -9.87 2.24
N VAL A 103 -0.01 -10.52 3.30
CA VAL A 103 0.74 -10.57 4.56
C VAL A 103 2.08 -11.26 4.34
N GLU A 104 2.11 -12.37 3.59
CA GLU A 104 3.37 -13.04 3.28
C GLU A 104 4.30 -12.14 2.47
N PHE A 105 3.75 -11.44 1.48
CA PHE A 105 4.52 -10.51 0.67
C PHE A 105 5.18 -9.46 1.56
N VAL A 106 4.42 -8.87 2.48
CA VAL A 106 4.91 -7.82 3.35
C VAL A 106 6.00 -8.36 4.29
N THR A 107 5.74 -9.50 4.91
CA THR A 107 6.67 -10.01 5.92
C THR A 107 7.93 -10.62 5.31
N GLU A 108 7.84 -11.10 4.06
CA GLU A 108 9.01 -11.66 3.39
C GLU A 108 9.93 -10.61 2.81
N HIS A 109 9.39 -9.46 2.41
CA HIS A 109 10.17 -8.44 1.73
C HIS A 109 10.56 -7.26 2.61
N SER A 110 10.13 -7.26 3.86
CA SER A 110 10.44 -6.16 4.77
C SER A 110 10.61 -6.66 6.19
N SER A 111 10.94 -5.74 7.10
CA SER A 111 11.08 -6.07 8.50
C SER A 111 9.75 -6.07 9.26
N ALA A 112 8.64 -5.78 8.58
CA ALA A 112 7.34 -5.82 9.22
C ALA A 112 7.00 -7.25 9.64
N GLU A 113 6.24 -7.38 10.71
CA GLU A 113 5.93 -8.67 11.31
C GLU A 113 4.43 -8.85 11.44
N ARG A 114 4.01 -10.10 11.54
CA ARG A 114 2.62 -10.40 11.86
C ARG A 114 2.35 -9.98 13.31
N ARG A 115 1.17 -9.48 13.54
CA ARG A 115 0.75 -9.12 14.88
C ARG A 115 0.27 -10.35 15.66
#